data_ed71db051eec1c571ebced3d16e12d8f
#
_entry.id   ed71db051eec1c571ebced3d16e12d8f
#
_cell.length_a   1.000
_cell.length_b   1.000
_cell.length_c   1.000
_cell.angle_alpha   90.00
_cell.angle_beta   90.00
_cell.angle_gamma   90.00
#
_symmetry.space_group_name_H-M   'P 1'
#
loop_
_entity.id
_entity.type
_entity.pdbx_description
1 polymer ?
#
loop_
_entity_poly.entity_id
_entity_poly.type
_entity_poly.pdbx_seq_one_letter_code
_entity_poly.pdbx_strand_id
1 'polypeptide(L)'
;MRENFRRNKMGLLDIVKKLATGASDEDNRKNKARMREIFNSLVEGGDDYKLIYCHLENYNDVVVASVTVHSNFIVGYKPGEVVVIQVSPDLTEYGEAEVFNKENGGQVAASWTGFCSVAKEGKMYQLEPITYSPGINRGAKYCVAVTQSGEEVSAFHKFCKAGF
;
A
#
# COMPACT_ATOMS: atom_id res chain seq x y z
N MET A 1 33.58 -29.66 5.74
CA MET A 1 32.56 -29.23 4.78
C MET A 1 32.25 -27.75 4.99
N ARG A 2 32.73 -26.89 4.13
CA ARG A 2 32.43 -25.44 4.17
C ARG A 2 31.30 -25.18 3.19
N GLU A 3 30.10 -24.92 3.68
CA GLU A 3 28.98 -24.46 2.88
C GLU A 3 29.23 -23.02 2.45
N ASN A 4 29.40 -22.83 1.14
CA ASN A 4 29.48 -21.54 0.49
C ASN A 4 28.09 -20.89 0.45
N PHE A 5 27.81 -20.02 1.39
CA PHE A 5 26.72 -19.04 1.28
C PHE A 5 27.06 -18.06 0.15
N ARG A 6 26.56 -18.32 -1.05
CA ARG A 6 26.53 -17.33 -2.13
C ARG A 6 25.48 -16.28 -1.77
N ARG A 7 25.91 -15.20 -1.14
CA ARG A 7 25.12 -13.96 -1.09
C ARG A 7 25.02 -13.43 -2.52
N ASN A 8 23.83 -13.58 -3.11
CA ASN A 8 23.49 -12.90 -4.35
C ASN A 8 23.47 -11.39 -4.07
N LYS A 9 24.59 -10.71 -4.30
CA LYS A 9 24.62 -9.26 -4.32
C LYS A 9 23.91 -8.82 -5.60
N MET A 10 22.65 -8.39 -5.51
CA MET A 10 22.01 -7.65 -6.59
C MET A 10 22.90 -6.46 -6.94
N GLY A 11 23.29 -6.37 -8.20
CA GLY A 11 24.12 -5.27 -8.68
C GLY A 11 23.34 -3.96 -8.63
N LEU A 12 24.04 -2.85 -8.47
CA LEU A 12 23.47 -1.50 -8.46
C LEU A 12 22.58 -1.24 -9.70
N LEU A 13 22.96 -1.81 -10.85
CA LEU A 13 22.20 -1.76 -12.11
C LEU A 13 20.86 -2.53 -12.03
N ASP A 14 20.79 -3.62 -11.28
CA ASP A 14 19.54 -4.38 -11.11
C ASP A 14 18.59 -3.63 -10.15
N ILE A 15 19.14 -2.94 -9.16
CA ILE A 15 18.39 -2.06 -8.28
C ILE A 15 17.82 -0.88 -9.08
N VAL A 16 18.61 -0.24 -9.92
CA VAL A 16 18.20 0.88 -10.78
C VAL A 16 17.16 0.42 -11.82
N LYS A 17 17.32 -0.77 -12.40
CA LYS A 17 16.31 -1.35 -13.30
C LYS A 17 14.99 -1.64 -12.59
N LYS A 18 15.01 -2.25 -11.41
CA LYS A 18 13.80 -2.48 -10.60
C LYS A 18 13.10 -1.18 -10.21
N LEU A 19 13.85 -0.13 -9.92
CA LEU A 19 13.31 1.21 -9.65
C LEU A 19 12.70 1.88 -10.89
N ALA A 20 13.19 1.56 -12.09
CA ALA A 20 12.72 2.18 -13.33
C ALA A 20 11.56 1.44 -14.01
N THR A 21 11.40 0.14 -13.76
CA THR A 21 10.40 -0.71 -14.47
C THR A 21 9.23 -1.15 -13.61
N GLY A 22 9.21 -0.82 -12.31
CA GLY A 22 8.28 -1.41 -11.35
C GLY A 22 8.67 -2.86 -11.01
N ALA A 23 7.92 -3.48 -10.10
CA ALA A 23 8.11 -4.89 -9.78
C ALA A 23 7.76 -5.75 -10.99
N SER A 24 8.57 -6.80 -11.27
CA SER A 24 8.20 -7.79 -12.28
C SER A 24 6.88 -8.47 -11.88
N ASP A 25 6.16 -9.09 -12.83
CA ASP A 25 4.91 -9.80 -12.53
C ASP A 25 5.11 -10.87 -11.44
N GLU A 26 6.28 -11.52 -11.44
CA GLU A 26 6.62 -12.49 -10.40
C GLU A 26 6.86 -11.84 -9.04
N ASP A 27 7.61 -10.73 -8.99
CA ASP A 27 7.83 -9.98 -7.74
C ASP A 27 6.51 -9.42 -7.21
N ASN A 28 5.65 -8.89 -8.11
CA ASN A 28 4.34 -8.37 -7.74
C ASN A 28 3.44 -9.47 -7.13
N ARG A 29 3.46 -10.67 -7.71
CA ARG A 29 2.72 -11.83 -7.17
C ARG A 29 3.25 -12.25 -5.81
N LYS A 30 4.58 -12.32 -5.62
CA LYS A 30 5.21 -12.63 -4.33
C LYS A 30 4.86 -11.58 -3.27
N ASN A 31 4.90 -10.32 -3.64
CA ASN A 31 4.60 -9.23 -2.71
C ASN A 31 3.11 -9.19 -2.37
N LYS A 32 2.20 -9.48 -3.31
CA LYS A 32 0.77 -9.64 -3.01
C LYS A 32 0.50 -10.83 -2.07
N ALA A 33 1.21 -11.94 -2.24
CA ALA A 33 1.14 -13.06 -1.29
C ALA A 33 1.65 -12.63 0.10
N ARG A 34 2.76 -11.91 0.16
CA ARG A 34 3.30 -11.37 1.42
C ARG A 34 2.33 -10.41 2.10
N MET A 35 1.68 -9.52 1.34
CA MET A 35 0.61 -8.67 1.88
C MET A 35 -0.50 -9.48 2.54
N ARG A 36 -0.93 -10.57 1.89
CA ARG A 36 -1.97 -11.47 2.42
C ARG A 36 -1.51 -12.14 3.72
N GLU A 37 -0.26 -12.63 3.78
CA GLU A 37 0.31 -13.20 4.99
C GLU A 37 0.33 -12.21 6.16
N ILE A 38 0.83 -10.98 5.92
CA ILE A 38 0.83 -9.92 6.94
C ILE A 38 -0.59 -9.64 7.42
N PHE A 39 -1.52 -9.43 6.49
CA PHE A 39 -2.90 -9.11 6.82
C PHE A 39 -3.56 -10.22 7.65
N ASN A 40 -3.43 -11.47 7.24
CA ASN A 40 -4.02 -12.61 7.93
C ASN A 40 -3.36 -12.89 9.30
N SER A 41 -2.12 -12.43 9.51
CA SER A 41 -1.47 -12.54 10.82
C SER A 41 -2.01 -11.57 11.86
N LEU A 42 -2.65 -10.48 11.43
CA LEU A 42 -3.15 -9.40 12.29
C LEU A 42 -4.69 -9.32 12.34
N VAL A 43 -5.37 -9.88 11.34
CA VAL A 43 -6.82 -9.74 11.17
C VAL A 43 -7.46 -11.11 11.13
N GLU A 44 -8.32 -11.40 12.11
CA GLU A 44 -9.12 -12.63 12.12
C GLU A 44 -10.10 -12.62 10.93
N GLY A 45 -10.21 -13.76 10.23
CA GLY A 45 -11.04 -13.84 9.01
C GLY A 45 -10.50 -12.99 7.84
N GLY A 46 -9.19 -12.75 7.80
CA GLY A 46 -8.55 -11.91 6.81
C GLY A 46 -8.82 -12.31 5.35
N ASP A 47 -9.15 -13.56 5.08
CA ASP A 47 -9.47 -14.06 3.74
C ASP A 47 -10.80 -13.50 3.18
N ASP A 48 -11.70 -13.01 4.05
CA ASP A 48 -12.95 -12.36 3.65
C ASP A 48 -12.74 -10.96 3.05
N TYR A 49 -11.56 -10.39 3.22
CA TYR A 49 -11.23 -9.05 2.73
C TYR A 49 -10.57 -9.09 1.36
N LYS A 50 -10.95 -8.14 0.53
CA LYS A 50 -10.13 -7.74 -0.62
C LYS A 50 -8.97 -6.88 -0.12
N LEU A 51 -7.79 -7.09 -0.66
CA LEU A 51 -6.60 -6.31 -0.31
C LEU A 51 -6.19 -5.39 -1.44
N ILE A 52 -5.71 -4.20 -1.06
CA ILE A 52 -5.12 -3.23 -1.97
C ILE A 52 -3.92 -2.57 -1.29
N TYR A 53 -2.88 -2.26 -2.06
CA TYR A 53 -1.72 -1.51 -1.60
C TYR A 53 -1.90 -0.04 -1.91
N CYS A 54 -1.78 0.80 -0.90
CA CYS A 54 -1.95 2.24 -1.03
C CYS A 54 -0.69 2.97 -0.60
N HIS A 55 -0.52 4.16 -1.15
CA HIS A 55 0.57 5.07 -0.85
C HIS A 55 0.03 6.44 -0.47
N LEU A 56 0.76 7.16 0.35
CA LEU A 56 0.49 8.55 0.68
C LEU A 56 1.80 9.32 0.67
N GLU A 57 1.80 10.44 -0.05
CA GLU A 57 2.87 11.44 0.02
C GLU A 57 2.41 12.62 0.88
N ASN A 58 3.15 12.88 1.94
CA ASN A 58 2.98 14.10 2.73
C ASN A 58 4.15 15.04 2.47
N TYR A 59 3.87 16.21 1.95
CA TYR A 59 4.83 17.30 1.83
C TYR A 59 4.74 18.17 3.08
N ASN A 60 5.76 18.13 3.92
CA ASN A 60 5.90 19.09 5.01
C ASN A 60 6.90 20.17 4.60
N ASP A 61 6.38 21.35 4.23
CA ASP A 61 7.20 22.53 4.04
C ASP A 61 7.61 23.08 5.41
N VAL A 62 8.83 22.75 5.82
CA VAL A 62 9.48 23.44 6.93
C VAL A 62 10.35 24.55 6.32
N VAL A 63 10.31 25.72 6.89
CA VAL A 63 10.91 26.98 6.38
C VAL A 63 12.40 26.87 5.90
N VAL A 64 13.08 25.78 6.17
CA VAL A 64 14.50 25.55 5.83
C VAL A 64 14.74 24.30 4.97
N ALA A 65 13.78 23.35 4.91
CA ALA A 65 13.90 22.15 4.07
C ALA A 65 12.51 21.54 3.82
N SER A 66 12.23 21.15 2.57
CA SER A 66 11.07 20.31 2.27
C SER A 66 11.42 18.86 2.57
N VAL A 67 10.69 18.23 3.49
CA VAL A 67 10.80 16.79 3.78
C VAL A 67 9.55 16.11 3.21
N THR A 68 9.77 15.20 2.26
CA THR A 68 8.70 14.34 1.75
C THR A 68 8.67 13.08 2.58
N VAL A 69 7.58 12.85 3.29
CA VAL A 69 7.34 11.62 4.04
C VAL A 69 6.45 10.70 3.20
N HIS A 70 6.95 9.51 2.93
CA HIS A 70 6.22 8.46 2.21
C HIS A 70 5.67 7.46 3.20
N SER A 71 4.39 7.17 3.10
CA SER A 71 3.71 6.15 3.89
C SER A 71 3.08 5.13 2.96
N ASN A 72 3.26 3.85 3.28
CA ASN A 72 2.71 2.74 2.52
C ASN A 72 1.76 1.94 3.41
N PHE A 73 0.68 1.45 2.83
CA PHE A 73 -0.37 0.76 3.56
C PHE A 73 -0.84 -0.49 2.84
N ILE A 74 -1.08 -1.55 3.60
CA ILE A 74 -1.97 -2.63 3.21
C ILE A 74 -3.37 -2.23 3.68
N VAL A 75 -4.31 -2.17 2.76
CA VAL A 75 -5.71 -1.87 3.04
C VAL A 75 -6.55 -3.07 2.72
N GLY A 76 -7.18 -3.64 3.74
CA GLY A 76 -8.21 -4.66 3.58
C GLY A 76 -9.59 -4.02 3.63
N TYR A 77 -10.49 -4.41 2.73
CA TYR A 77 -11.84 -3.89 2.71
C TYR A 77 -12.87 -4.96 2.37
N LYS A 78 -14.01 -4.87 3.03
CA LYS A 78 -15.22 -5.67 2.79
C LYS A 78 -16.45 -4.81 3.10
N PRO A 79 -17.67 -5.19 2.72
CA PRO A 79 -18.87 -4.44 3.08
C PRO A 79 -18.91 -4.13 4.58
N GLY A 80 -19.01 -2.84 4.91
CA GLY A 80 -19.12 -2.35 6.29
C GLY A 80 -17.80 -2.15 7.03
N GLU A 81 -16.65 -2.52 6.48
CA GLU A 81 -15.38 -2.43 7.21
C GLU A 81 -14.16 -2.20 6.33
N VAL A 82 -13.25 -1.38 6.83
CA VAL A 82 -11.89 -1.18 6.28
C VAL A 82 -10.87 -1.40 7.37
N VAL A 83 -9.78 -2.07 7.05
CA VAL A 83 -8.62 -2.25 7.93
C VAL A 83 -7.39 -1.67 7.24
N VAL A 84 -6.64 -0.82 7.95
CA VAL A 84 -5.42 -0.17 7.46
C VAL A 84 -4.23 -0.66 8.28
N ILE A 85 -3.18 -1.13 7.61
CA ILE A 85 -1.92 -1.54 8.21
C ILE A 85 -0.81 -0.75 7.53
N GLN A 86 -0.09 0.06 8.30
CA GLN A 86 1.10 0.73 7.78
C GLN A 86 2.23 -0.28 7.59
N VAL A 87 2.96 -0.18 6.47
CA VAL A 87 4.04 -1.11 6.13
C VAL A 87 5.26 -0.37 5.60
N SER A 88 6.43 -1.01 5.72
CA SER A 88 7.63 -0.57 5.01
C SER A 88 7.52 -0.85 3.51
N PRO A 89 8.25 -0.10 2.66
CA PRO A 89 8.20 -0.28 1.20
C PRO A 89 8.58 -1.68 0.72
N ASP A 90 9.34 -2.43 1.50
CA ASP A 90 9.80 -3.80 1.20
C ASP A 90 8.97 -4.90 1.89
N LEU A 91 7.89 -4.51 2.61
CA LEU A 91 7.01 -5.40 3.38
C LEU A 91 7.73 -6.23 4.47
N THR A 92 8.85 -5.72 4.99
CA THR A 92 9.59 -6.38 6.08
C THR A 92 9.11 -5.93 7.45
N GLU A 93 8.68 -4.68 7.57
CA GLU A 93 8.17 -4.09 8.80
C GLU A 93 6.71 -3.67 8.62
N TYR A 94 5.91 -3.83 9.65
CA TYR A 94 4.50 -3.45 9.64
C TYR A 94 4.01 -3.09 11.05
N GLY A 95 3.04 -2.19 11.09
CA GLY A 95 2.39 -1.74 12.31
C GLY A 95 1.20 -2.60 12.70
N GLU A 96 0.40 -2.09 13.61
CA GLU A 96 -0.85 -2.70 14.05
C GLU A 96 -1.96 -2.52 13.00
N ALA A 97 -2.96 -3.40 13.04
CA ALA A 97 -4.15 -3.27 12.22
C ALA A 97 -5.12 -2.25 12.82
N GLU A 98 -5.47 -1.21 12.08
CA GLU A 98 -6.47 -0.23 12.48
C GLU A 98 -7.79 -0.49 11.75
N VAL A 99 -8.85 -0.76 12.52
CA VAL A 99 -10.18 -1.09 12.00
C VAL A 99 -11.06 0.16 11.96
N PHE A 100 -11.77 0.34 10.83
CA PHE A 100 -12.74 1.40 10.59
C PHE A 100 -14.06 0.77 10.16
N ASN A 101 -15.12 1.01 10.93
CA ASN A 101 -16.47 0.59 10.65
C ASN A 101 -17.48 1.54 11.32
N LYS A 102 -18.77 1.38 11.04
CA LYS A 102 -19.81 2.24 11.66
C LYS A 102 -19.84 2.15 13.19
N GLU A 103 -19.59 0.97 13.74
CA GLU A 103 -19.71 0.71 15.18
C GLU A 103 -18.66 1.49 15.97
N ASN A 104 -17.48 1.70 15.40
CA ASN A 104 -16.41 2.47 16.03
C ASN A 104 -16.31 3.93 15.55
N GLY A 105 -17.37 4.44 14.89
CA GLY A 105 -17.40 5.80 14.37
C GLY A 105 -16.52 6.04 13.14
N GLY A 106 -16.10 4.95 12.47
CA GLY A 106 -15.34 5.01 11.24
C GLY A 106 -16.15 5.60 10.10
N GLN A 107 -15.48 6.31 9.23
CA GLN A 107 -16.02 6.90 8.01
C GLN A 107 -15.13 6.53 6.83
N VAL A 108 -15.74 6.27 5.69
CA VAL A 108 -15.04 6.08 4.42
C VAL A 108 -15.66 6.98 3.37
N ALA A 109 -14.83 7.63 2.56
CA ALA A 109 -15.29 8.51 1.50
C ALA A 109 -14.34 8.48 0.31
N ALA A 110 -14.87 8.71 -0.89
CA ALA A 110 -14.08 8.98 -2.07
C ALA A 110 -14.09 10.47 -2.39
N SER A 111 -12.90 11.04 -2.62
CA SER A 111 -12.80 12.39 -3.15
C SER A 111 -13.12 12.42 -4.64
N TRP A 112 -13.45 13.61 -5.14
CA TRP A 112 -13.63 13.83 -6.60
C TRP A 112 -12.33 13.64 -7.39
N THR A 113 -11.16 13.74 -6.73
CA THR A 113 -9.83 13.50 -7.31
C THR A 113 -9.45 12.02 -7.40
N GLY A 114 -10.30 11.12 -6.88
CA GLY A 114 -10.06 9.67 -6.91
C GLY A 114 -9.34 9.09 -5.68
N PHE A 115 -9.01 9.92 -4.67
CA PHE A 115 -8.50 9.42 -3.41
C PHE A 115 -9.62 8.80 -2.57
N CYS A 116 -9.31 7.71 -1.91
CA CYS A 116 -10.10 7.20 -0.80
C CYS A 116 -9.60 7.79 0.50
N SER A 117 -10.50 8.13 1.41
CA SER A 117 -10.15 8.49 2.78
C SER A 117 -10.92 7.63 3.77
N VAL A 118 -10.24 7.26 4.85
CA VAL A 118 -10.85 6.65 6.02
C VAL A 118 -10.51 7.47 7.24
N ALA A 119 -11.47 7.71 8.10
CA ALA A 119 -11.30 8.55 9.28
C ALA A 119 -12.00 7.96 10.49
N LYS A 120 -11.41 8.19 11.67
CA LYS A 120 -11.98 7.82 12.97
C LYS A 120 -11.28 8.64 14.07
N GLU A 121 -12.06 9.24 14.99
CA GLU A 121 -11.52 9.89 16.22
C GLU A 121 -10.37 10.87 15.98
N GLY A 122 -10.49 11.73 14.96
CA GLY A 122 -9.48 12.73 14.64
C GLY A 122 -8.27 12.21 13.84
N LYS A 123 -8.21 10.92 13.55
CA LYS A 123 -7.28 10.33 12.59
C LYS A 123 -7.92 10.25 11.21
N MET A 124 -7.14 10.53 10.18
CA MET A 124 -7.55 10.37 8.79
C MET A 124 -6.39 9.82 7.96
N TYR A 125 -6.68 8.80 7.17
CA TYR A 125 -5.78 8.30 6.15
C TYR A 125 -6.32 8.65 4.77
N GLN A 126 -5.47 9.22 3.93
CA GLN A 126 -5.72 9.33 2.50
C GLN A 126 -5.02 8.16 1.82
N LEU A 127 -5.78 7.40 1.05
CA LEU A 127 -5.34 6.13 0.49
C LEU A 127 -5.36 6.23 -1.03
N GLU A 128 -4.20 6.21 -1.64
CA GLU A 128 -4.04 6.20 -3.10
C GLU A 128 -3.52 4.83 -3.55
N PRO A 129 -4.36 4.02 -4.20
CA PRO A 129 -3.88 2.79 -4.80
C PRO A 129 -3.02 3.09 -6.03
N ILE A 130 -1.83 2.50 -6.08
CA ILE A 130 -0.88 2.72 -7.17
C ILE A 130 -1.14 1.73 -8.29
N THR A 131 -1.52 2.25 -9.47
CA THR A 131 -1.56 1.49 -10.71
C THR A 131 -0.23 1.59 -11.45
N TYR A 132 0.22 0.48 -12.01
CA TYR A 132 1.32 0.53 -12.96
C TYR A 132 0.86 1.26 -14.23
N SER A 133 1.57 2.32 -14.60
CA SER A 133 1.41 2.99 -15.88
C SER A 133 2.78 3.14 -16.54
N PRO A 134 3.05 2.46 -17.66
CA PRO A 134 4.29 2.64 -18.40
C PRO A 134 4.40 4.09 -18.83
N GLY A 135 5.43 4.81 -18.39
CA GLY A 135 5.74 6.20 -18.76
C GLY A 135 5.37 7.27 -17.72
N ILE A 136 4.69 6.94 -16.62
CA ILE A 136 4.36 7.91 -15.56
C ILE A 136 5.32 7.82 -14.37
N ASN A 137 6.24 6.88 -14.33
CA ASN A 137 7.30 6.85 -13.30
C ASN A 137 8.26 8.04 -13.43
N ARG A 138 7.75 9.23 -13.19
CA ARG A 138 8.57 10.42 -13.01
C ARG A 138 9.23 10.34 -11.64
N GLY A 139 10.43 9.80 -11.65
CA GLY A 139 11.29 9.75 -10.48
C GLY A 139 10.83 8.64 -9.54
N ALA A 140 11.33 7.45 -9.77
CA ALA A 140 11.31 6.32 -8.85
C ALA A 140 11.99 6.70 -7.52
N LYS A 141 11.41 7.63 -6.79
CA LYS A 141 11.76 7.89 -5.40
C LYS A 141 11.12 6.89 -4.45
N TYR A 142 10.26 6.00 -4.98
CA TYR A 142 9.47 5.08 -4.16
C TYR A 142 9.72 3.65 -4.60
N CYS A 143 10.21 2.84 -3.68
CA CYS A 143 10.06 1.40 -3.80
C CYS A 143 8.59 1.09 -3.54
N VAL A 144 7.79 0.94 -4.59
CA VAL A 144 6.44 0.44 -4.48
C VAL A 144 6.51 -1.08 -4.53
N ALA A 145 6.17 -1.73 -3.42
CA ALA A 145 6.24 -3.18 -3.33
C ALA A 145 5.21 -3.87 -4.24
N VAL A 146 4.06 -3.24 -4.45
CA VAL A 146 2.92 -3.84 -5.16
C VAL A 146 2.28 -2.80 -6.07
N THR A 147 1.99 -3.20 -7.31
CA THR A 147 1.15 -2.44 -8.23
C THR A 147 -0.21 -3.12 -8.40
N GLN A 148 -1.25 -2.30 -8.57
CA GLN A 148 -2.62 -2.76 -8.72
C GLN A 148 -3.01 -2.80 -10.20
N SER A 149 -3.92 -3.71 -10.55
CA SER A 149 -4.63 -3.63 -11.83
C SER A 149 -5.66 -2.50 -11.83
N GLY A 150 -6.06 -2.03 -13.00
CA GLY A 150 -7.13 -1.04 -13.12
C GLY A 150 -8.47 -1.54 -12.54
N GLU A 151 -8.72 -2.84 -12.59
CA GLU A 151 -9.90 -3.47 -12.01
C GLU A 151 -9.89 -3.43 -10.48
N GLU A 152 -8.75 -3.74 -9.86
CA GLU A 152 -8.58 -3.66 -8.41
C GLU A 152 -8.79 -2.23 -7.90
N VAL A 153 -8.22 -1.24 -8.58
CA VAL A 153 -8.40 0.18 -8.25
C VAL A 153 -9.84 0.63 -8.42
N SER A 154 -10.48 0.25 -9.54
CA SER A 154 -11.88 0.57 -9.80
C SER A 154 -12.82 -0.03 -8.76
N ALA A 155 -12.58 -1.27 -8.34
CA ALA A 155 -13.36 -1.94 -7.29
C ALA A 155 -13.21 -1.23 -5.94
N PHE A 156 -12.00 -0.83 -5.59
CA PHE A 156 -11.76 -0.08 -4.35
C PHE A 156 -12.41 1.30 -4.37
N HIS A 157 -12.31 2.05 -5.47
CA HIS A 157 -13.00 3.34 -5.61
C HIS A 157 -14.53 3.23 -5.53
N LYS A 158 -15.11 2.18 -6.12
CA LYS A 158 -16.56 1.92 -6.00
C LYS A 158 -16.96 1.66 -4.55
N PHE A 159 -16.16 0.86 -3.84
CA PHE A 159 -16.36 0.62 -2.41
C PHE A 159 -16.32 1.93 -1.62
N CYS A 160 -15.29 2.76 -1.81
CA CYS A 160 -15.15 4.02 -1.09
C CYS A 160 -16.29 5.01 -1.40
N LYS A 161 -16.83 5.01 -2.62
CA LYS A 161 -18.01 5.83 -2.99
C LYS A 161 -19.29 5.35 -2.33
N ALA A 162 -19.44 4.05 -2.15
CA ALA A 162 -20.61 3.48 -1.50
C ALA A 162 -20.64 3.78 0.00
N GLY A 163 -19.49 3.94 0.63
CA GLY A 163 -19.37 4.09 2.08
C GLY A 163 -19.64 2.78 2.83
N PHE A 164 -19.74 2.88 4.18
CA PHE A 164 -20.13 1.76 5.03
C PHE A 164 -21.65 1.51 5.03
#